data_c6fa06d35308ee7374f13cc6c3083909
#
_entry.id   c6fa06d35308ee7374f13cc6c3083909
#
_cell.length_a   1.000
_cell.length_b   1.000
_cell.length_c   1.000
_cell.angle_alpha   90.00
_cell.angle_beta   90.00
_cell.angle_gamma   90.00
#
_symmetry.space_group_name_H-M   'P 1'
#
loop_
_entity.id
_entity.type
_entity.pdbx_description
1 polymer ?
#
loop_
_entity_poly.entity_id
_entity_poly.type
_entity_poly.pdbx_seq_one_letter_code
_entity_poly.pdbx_strand_id
1 'polypeptide(L)'
;MKKMILGVLSLFLLTACTSGSGQMEMTPSTEPTNNVMTDYEKIPEDNVFYTSDKDGVLKLLEHGTGVILLGFKECPWCQAYAPYLDEVSKQYDLKLLYYDVLEDRKENTEFYQTLVNIMNEQGDDITGYDNDGNARIYVPLVIYVIKGEIVGYDSETSQLSTDDISVEDYWTEDKVQALKDKLSAYSEKVKTAQDENNSQGCDLSCGDKN
;
A
#
# COMPACT_ATOMS: atom_id res chain seq x y z
N MET A 1 -4.83 79.02 -20.02
CA MET A 1 -5.42 77.79 -20.48
C MET A 1 -4.44 76.70 -20.18
N LYS A 2 -4.57 76.09 -19.03
CA LYS A 2 -3.66 75.02 -18.56
C LYS A 2 -4.21 73.63 -18.93
N LYS A 3 -3.52 72.87 -19.77
CA LYS A 3 -3.86 71.49 -20.09
C LYS A 3 -3.32 70.57 -18.98
N MET A 4 -4.22 69.94 -18.23
CA MET A 4 -3.90 68.86 -17.31
C MET A 4 -3.77 67.58 -18.13
N ILE A 5 -2.60 66.92 -18.02
CA ILE A 5 -2.36 65.61 -18.57
C ILE A 5 -2.65 64.65 -17.45
N LEU A 6 -3.69 63.82 -17.63
CA LEU A 6 -4.03 62.72 -16.68
C LEU A 6 -3.20 61.48 -17.02
N GLY A 7 -2.25 61.14 -16.17
CA GLY A 7 -1.48 59.92 -16.30
C GLY A 7 -2.30 58.71 -15.84
N VAL A 8 -2.59 57.79 -16.75
CA VAL A 8 -3.22 56.52 -16.43
C VAL A 8 -2.14 55.55 -15.97
N LEU A 9 -2.13 55.28 -14.66
CA LEU A 9 -1.27 54.27 -14.04
C LEU A 9 -1.88 52.88 -14.29
N SER A 10 -1.34 52.17 -15.27
CA SER A 10 -1.77 50.80 -15.58
C SER A 10 -1.20 49.83 -14.54
N LEU A 11 -2.06 49.35 -13.64
CA LEU A 11 -1.73 48.37 -12.64
C LEU A 11 -1.75 46.96 -13.27
N PHE A 12 -0.58 46.45 -13.63
CA PHE A 12 -0.43 45.07 -14.05
C PHE A 12 -0.64 44.14 -12.84
N LEU A 13 -1.81 43.52 -12.76
CA LEU A 13 -2.05 42.38 -11.86
C LEU A 13 -1.35 41.15 -12.45
N LEU A 14 -0.21 40.81 -11.90
CA LEU A 14 0.42 39.50 -12.09
C LEU A 14 -0.40 38.44 -11.38
N THR A 15 -1.29 37.79 -12.11
CA THR A 15 -1.91 36.54 -11.68
C THR A 15 -0.83 35.46 -11.69
N ALA A 16 -0.23 35.21 -10.55
CA ALA A 16 0.60 34.01 -10.33
C ALA A 16 -0.33 32.80 -10.39
N CYS A 17 -0.31 32.10 -11.53
CA CYS A 17 -0.83 30.71 -11.56
C CYS A 17 0.11 29.85 -10.74
N THR A 18 -0.24 29.62 -9.48
CA THR A 18 0.33 28.54 -8.69
C THR A 18 -0.23 27.25 -9.25
N SER A 19 0.49 26.66 -10.21
CA SER A 19 0.32 25.26 -10.56
C SER A 19 0.85 24.44 -9.37
N GLY A 20 -0.02 24.17 -8.43
CA GLY A 20 0.24 23.22 -7.38
C GLY A 20 0.21 21.81 -7.99
N SER A 21 1.32 21.37 -8.59
CA SER A 21 1.58 19.95 -8.72
C SER A 21 1.89 19.43 -7.31
N GLY A 22 0.83 19.06 -6.60
CA GLY A 22 0.95 18.35 -5.33
C GLY A 22 1.50 16.97 -5.61
N GLN A 23 2.82 16.85 -5.67
CA GLN A 23 3.47 15.58 -5.40
C GLN A 23 3.16 15.28 -3.93
N MET A 24 2.23 14.37 -3.70
CA MET A 24 2.08 13.75 -2.39
C MET A 24 3.29 12.83 -2.21
N GLU A 25 4.37 13.40 -1.68
CA GLU A 25 5.38 12.61 -0.99
C GLU A 25 4.66 11.91 0.15
N MET A 26 4.46 10.60 0.02
CA MET A 26 4.22 9.77 1.18
C MET A 26 5.53 9.71 1.96
N THR A 27 5.80 10.75 2.74
CA THR A 27 6.77 10.64 3.83
C THR A 27 6.18 9.61 4.78
N PRO A 28 6.82 8.45 4.98
CA PRO A 28 6.47 7.59 6.10
C PRO A 28 6.49 8.47 7.34
N SER A 29 5.46 8.40 8.17
CA SER A 29 5.48 9.02 9.49
C SER A 29 6.82 8.66 10.14
N THR A 30 7.67 9.64 10.40
CA THR A 30 9.05 9.45 10.88
C THR A 30 9.13 9.17 12.37
N GLU A 31 8.03 8.77 12.99
CA GLU A 31 8.09 8.20 14.31
C GLU A 31 8.49 6.72 14.16
N PRO A 32 9.50 6.22 14.89
CA PRO A 32 9.77 4.79 14.97
C PRO A 32 8.50 4.17 15.58
N THR A 33 7.65 3.66 14.70
CA THR A 33 6.45 2.97 15.11
C THR A 33 6.88 1.82 15.99
N ASN A 34 6.41 1.85 17.23
CA ASN A 34 6.43 0.67 18.07
C ASN A 34 6.02 -0.50 17.19
N ASN A 35 6.80 -1.57 17.20
CA ASN A 35 6.63 -2.76 16.40
C ASN A 35 5.13 -3.11 16.26
N VAL A 36 4.55 -2.78 15.11
CA VAL A 36 3.11 -2.96 14.86
C VAL A 36 2.71 -4.44 14.74
N MET A 37 3.70 -5.31 14.64
CA MET A 37 3.54 -6.76 14.51
C MET A 37 3.88 -7.52 15.80
N THR A 38 3.82 -6.87 16.98
CA THR A 38 4.15 -7.50 18.28
C THR A 38 3.33 -8.75 18.58
N ASP A 39 2.10 -8.81 18.07
CA ASP A 39 1.21 -9.95 18.24
C ASP A 39 1.41 -11.07 17.19
N TYR A 40 2.42 -10.91 16.32
CA TYR A 40 2.84 -11.93 15.35
C TYR A 40 4.10 -12.65 15.86
N GLU A 41 3.93 -13.87 16.36
CA GLU A 41 4.94 -14.58 17.13
C GLU A 41 6.28 -14.81 16.42
N LYS A 42 6.27 -14.90 15.08
CA LYS A 42 7.46 -15.24 14.27
C LYS A 42 8.04 -14.03 13.53
N ILE A 43 7.51 -12.85 13.77
CA ILE A 43 8.01 -11.61 13.16
C ILE A 43 9.12 -11.01 14.04
N PRO A 44 10.31 -10.71 13.48
CA PRO A 44 11.39 -10.06 14.24
C PRO A 44 11.05 -8.60 14.58
N GLU A 45 11.73 -8.05 15.61
CA GLU A 45 11.53 -6.64 16.01
C GLU A 45 11.91 -5.65 14.92
N ASP A 46 12.91 -5.98 14.10
CA ASP A 46 13.39 -5.16 12.98
C ASP A 46 12.61 -5.36 11.67
N ASN A 47 11.34 -5.74 11.78
CA ASN A 47 10.50 -5.98 10.60
C ASN A 47 10.21 -4.71 9.77
N VAL A 48 9.70 -4.91 8.56
CA VAL A 48 9.44 -3.83 7.60
C VAL A 48 8.03 -3.25 7.67
N PHE A 49 7.19 -3.74 8.57
CA PHE A 49 5.79 -3.32 8.66
C PHE A 49 5.62 -1.99 9.39
N TYR A 50 4.70 -1.19 8.91
CA TYR A 50 4.20 0.03 9.55
C TYR A 50 2.69 0.10 9.43
N THR A 51 2.04 0.89 10.27
CA THR A 51 0.59 1.13 10.21
C THR A 51 0.28 2.52 9.69
N SER A 52 -0.96 2.70 9.21
CA SER A 52 -1.52 3.98 8.85
C SER A 52 -2.98 4.04 9.31
N ASP A 53 -3.57 5.22 9.26
CA ASP A 53 -5.01 5.39 9.36
C ASP A 53 -5.72 4.93 8.07
N LYS A 54 -7.05 4.93 8.10
CA LYS A 54 -7.88 4.51 6.95
C LYS A 54 -7.65 5.37 5.71
N ASP A 55 -7.43 6.65 5.89
CA ASP A 55 -7.14 7.58 4.79
C ASP A 55 -5.80 7.26 4.13
N GLY A 56 -4.79 6.88 4.90
CA GLY A 56 -3.49 6.46 4.37
C GLY A 56 -3.57 5.15 3.59
N VAL A 57 -4.41 4.19 4.04
CA VAL A 57 -4.70 2.97 3.29
C VAL A 57 -5.35 3.28 1.94
N LEU A 58 -6.40 4.11 1.92
CA LEU A 58 -7.07 4.50 0.69
C LEU A 58 -6.15 5.27 -0.26
N LYS A 59 -5.34 6.21 0.26
CA LYS A 59 -4.36 6.94 -0.56
C LYS A 59 -3.34 6.01 -1.22
N LEU A 60 -2.87 4.97 -0.51
CA LEU A 60 -1.99 3.98 -1.12
C LEU A 60 -2.69 3.27 -2.27
N LEU A 61 -3.91 2.78 -2.05
CA LEU A 61 -4.65 2.00 -3.04
C LEU A 61 -5.13 2.82 -4.24
N GLU A 62 -5.43 4.10 -4.07
CA GLU A 62 -5.96 4.96 -5.13
C GLU A 62 -4.88 5.70 -5.92
N HIS A 63 -3.74 6.03 -5.28
CA HIS A 63 -2.75 6.93 -5.88
C HIS A 63 -1.30 6.56 -5.59
N GLY A 64 -1.06 5.67 -4.62
CA GLY A 64 0.27 5.38 -4.09
C GLY A 64 1.06 4.36 -4.90
N THR A 65 2.31 4.18 -4.48
CA THR A 65 3.19 3.09 -4.93
C THR A 65 3.78 2.41 -3.70
N GLY A 66 3.42 1.16 -3.47
CA GLY A 66 3.83 0.42 -2.29
C GLY A 66 3.16 -0.94 -2.16
N VAL A 67 3.27 -1.51 -0.97
CA VAL A 67 2.72 -2.84 -0.66
C VAL A 67 1.88 -2.76 0.61
N ILE A 68 0.72 -3.41 0.62
CA ILE A 68 -0.14 -3.51 1.79
C ILE A 68 -0.43 -4.98 2.11
N LEU A 69 -0.35 -5.34 3.39
CA LEU A 69 -0.86 -6.58 3.95
C LEU A 69 -2.15 -6.30 4.71
N LEU A 70 -3.25 -6.87 4.26
CA LEU A 70 -4.50 -6.94 4.99
C LEU A 70 -4.55 -8.28 5.74
N GLY A 71 -4.75 -8.20 7.04
CA GLY A 71 -4.75 -9.39 7.90
C GLY A 71 -5.28 -9.08 9.28
N PHE A 72 -5.15 -10.01 10.21
CA PHE A 72 -5.35 -9.80 11.64
C PHE A 72 -4.61 -10.88 12.43
N LYS A 73 -4.25 -10.57 13.68
CA LYS A 73 -3.38 -11.38 14.51
C LYS A 73 -3.96 -12.75 14.91
N GLU A 74 -5.28 -12.86 14.99
CA GLU A 74 -5.97 -14.12 15.33
C GLU A 74 -6.06 -15.10 14.14
N CYS A 75 -5.65 -14.69 12.94
CA CYS A 75 -5.66 -15.51 11.75
C CYS A 75 -4.40 -16.40 11.69
N PRO A 76 -4.50 -17.74 11.81
CA PRO A 76 -3.33 -18.62 11.79
C PRO A 76 -2.54 -18.54 10.47
N TRP A 77 -3.25 -18.37 9.35
CA TRP A 77 -2.64 -18.21 8.03
C TRP A 77 -1.89 -16.88 7.90
N CYS A 78 -2.41 -15.79 8.50
CA CYS A 78 -1.71 -14.51 8.56
C CYS A 78 -0.43 -14.60 9.39
N GLN A 79 -0.48 -15.29 10.54
CA GLN A 79 0.68 -15.54 11.41
C GLN A 79 1.81 -16.28 10.69
N ALA A 80 1.46 -17.25 9.84
CA ALA A 80 2.44 -18.04 9.10
C ALA A 80 2.96 -17.34 7.86
N TYR A 81 2.14 -16.49 7.22
CA TYR A 81 2.45 -15.81 5.97
C TYR A 81 3.38 -14.59 6.16
N ALA A 82 3.08 -13.78 7.17
CA ALA A 82 3.75 -12.50 7.36
C ALA A 82 5.28 -12.57 7.50
N PRO A 83 5.89 -13.60 8.15
CA PRO A 83 7.34 -13.75 8.19
C PRO A 83 8.00 -13.91 6.81
N TYR A 84 7.37 -14.64 5.90
CA TYR A 84 7.89 -14.79 4.52
C TYR A 84 7.81 -13.49 3.74
N LEU A 85 6.75 -12.74 3.94
CA LEU A 85 6.57 -11.41 3.33
C LEU A 85 7.61 -10.41 3.87
N ASP A 86 7.88 -10.41 5.18
CA ASP A 86 8.94 -9.59 5.80
C ASP A 86 10.32 -9.91 5.21
N GLU A 87 10.66 -11.20 5.15
CA GLU A 87 11.94 -11.66 4.61
C GLU A 87 12.15 -11.21 3.16
N VAL A 88 11.16 -11.40 2.30
CA VAL A 88 11.25 -10.99 0.89
C VAL A 88 11.34 -9.47 0.77
N SER A 89 10.51 -8.74 1.50
CA SER A 89 10.47 -7.28 1.39
C SER A 89 11.76 -6.61 1.86
N LYS A 90 12.44 -7.17 2.85
CA LYS A 90 13.78 -6.74 3.27
C LYS A 90 14.81 -6.82 2.14
N GLN A 91 14.73 -7.83 1.28
CA GLN A 91 15.66 -7.98 0.15
C GLN A 91 15.54 -6.85 -0.87
N TYR A 92 14.37 -6.24 -0.97
CA TYR A 92 14.07 -5.13 -1.89
C TYR A 92 14.05 -3.75 -1.19
N ASP A 93 14.42 -3.67 0.10
CA ASP A 93 14.34 -2.43 0.88
C ASP A 93 12.94 -1.78 0.81
N LEU A 94 11.90 -2.60 0.87
CA LEU A 94 10.50 -2.17 0.86
C LEU A 94 9.95 -2.06 2.28
N LYS A 95 9.19 -1.00 2.54
CA LYS A 95 8.31 -0.89 3.71
C LYS A 95 6.91 -1.35 3.33
N LEU A 96 6.25 -2.03 4.27
CA LEU A 96 4.94 -2.63 4.06
C LEU A 96 3.91 -1.98 4.98
N LEU A 97 2.84 -1.47 4.38
CA LEU A 97 1.67 -1.06 5.13
C LEU A 97 0.94 -2.32 5.65
N TYR A 98 0.73 -2.40 6.96
CA TYR A 98 -0.13 -3.40 7.58
C TYR A 98 -1.42 -2.76 8.04
N TYR A 99 -2.55 -3.39 7.73
CA TYR A 99 -3.84 -2.97 8.23
C TYR A 99 -4.64 -4.17 8.75
N ASP A 100 -5.07 -4.08 10.02
CA ASP A 100 -5.98 -5.06 10.63
C ASP A 100 -7.41 -4.76 10.18
N VAL A 101 -7.98 -5.65 9.36
CA VAL A 101 -9.32 -5.46 8.78
C VAL A 101 -10.43 -6.12 9.61
N LEU A 102 -10.11 -6.76 10.74
CA LEU A 102 -11.05 -7.64 11.43
C LEU A 102 -12.34 -6.93 11.85
N GLU A 103 -12.20 -5.81 12.55
CA GLU A 103 -13.37 -5.08 13.08
C GLU A 103 -14.15 -4.39 11.94
N ASP A 104 -13.45 -3.76 11.00
CA ASP A 104 -14.11 -3.14 9.84
C ASP A 104 -14.89 -4.17 9.01
N ARG A 105 -14.35 -5.39 8.87
CA ARG A 105 -15.03 -6.50 8.19
C ARG A 105 -16.24 -7.01 8.97
N LYS A 106 -16.14 -7.14 10.30
CA LYS A 106 -17.26 -7.59 11.16
C LYS A 106 -18.42 -6.61 11.14
N GLU A 107 -18.10 -5.33 11.19
CA GLU A 107 -19.09 -4.24 11.24
C GLU A 107 -19.54 -3.80 9.84
N ASN A 108 -18.92 -4.33 8.78
CA ASN A 108 -19.16 -3.94 7.38
C ASN A 108 -19.15 -2.42 7.21
N THR A 109 -18.12 -1.76 7.75
CA THR A 109 -17.99 -0.29 7.75
C THR A 109 -17.94 0.27 6.33
N GLU A 110 -18.22 1.57 6.17
CA GLU A 110 -18.10 2.27 4.88
C GLU A 110 -16.68 2.16 4.31
N PHE A 111 -15.67 2.25 5.17
CA PHE A 111 -14.28 2.03 4.78
C PHE A 111 -14.06 0.62 4.20
N TYR A 112 -14.57 -0.43 4.86
CA TYR A 112 -14.46 -1.80 4.37
C TYR A 112 -15.15 -2.00 3.01
N GLN A 113 -16.35 -1.44 2.85
CA GLN A 113 -17.06 -1.46 1.58
C GLN A 113 -16.26 -0.75 0.47
N THR A 114 -15.60 0.38 0.80
CA THR A 114 -14.73 1.09 -0.14
C THR A 114 -13.53 0.22 -0.55
N LEU A 115 -12.88 -0.48 0.40
CA LEU A 115 -11.80 -1.42 0.08
C LEU A 115 -12.27 -2.53 -0.88
N VAL A 116 -13.42 -3.13 -0.58
CA VAL A 116 -14.01 -4.17 -1.44
C VAL A 116 -14.27 -3.65 -2.85
N ASN A 117 -14.82 -2.44 -2.98
CA ASN A 117 -15.11 -1.83 -4.27
C ASN A 117 -13.84 -1.55 -5.08
N ILE A 118 -12.80 -0.96 -4.47
CA ILE A 118 -11.51 -0.71 -5.13
C ILE A 118 -10.93 -2.02 -5.69
N MET A 119 -10.99 -3.10 -4.91
CA MET A 119 -10.45 -4.39 -5.34
C MET A 119 -11.26 -5.01 -6.47
N ASN A 120 -12.59 -4.95 -6.41
CA ASN A 120 -13.46 -5.48 -7.45
C ASN A 120 -13.36 -4.71 -8.77
N GLU A 121 -13.07 -3.41 -8.72
CA GLU A 121 -12.87 -2.59 -9.92
C GLU A 121 -11.53 -2.90 -10.61
N GLN A 122 -10.54 -3.42 -9.89
CA GLN A 122 -9.20 -3.67 -10.41
C GLN A 122 -8.91 -5.15 -10.71
N GLY A 123 -9.78 -6.10 -10.30
CA GLY A 123 -9.62 -7.51 -10.64
C GLY A 123 -10.70 -8.40 -10.05
N ASP A 124 -11.21 -9.32 -10.86
CA ASP A 124 -12.34 -10.19 -10.49
C ASP A 124 -12.01 -11.22 -9.38
N ASP A 125 -10.72 -11.52 -9.16
CA ASP A 125 -10.28 -12.60 -8.27
C ASP A 125 -9.61 -12.11 -6.96
N ILE A 126 -9.56 -10.80 -6.71
CA ILE A 126 -8.90 -10.24 -5.51
C ILE A 126 -9.77 -10.44 -4.28
N THR A 127 -11.09 -10.31 -4.42
CA THR A 127 -12.05 -10.62 -3.37
C THR A 127 -12.69 -11.99 -3.62
N GLY A 128 -13.20 -12.60 -2.55
CA GLY A 128 -14.09 -13.76 -2.67
C GLY A 128 -15.53 -13.38 -2.34
N TYR A 129 -16.36 -14.39 -2.11
CA TYR A 129 -17.77 -14.21 -1.72
C TYR A 129 -18.05 -14.95 -0.41
N ASP A 130 -18.85 -14.36 0.46
CA ASP A 130 -19.38 -15.04 1.63
C ASP A 130 -20.56 -15.98 1.26
N ASN A 131 -21.11 -16.68 2.26
CA ASN A 131 -22.20 -17.63 2.06
C ASN A 131 -23.50 -16.96 1.57
N ASP A 132 -23.64 -15.66 1.76
CA ASP A 132 -24.79 -14.86 1.35
C ASP A 132 -24.58 -14.23 -0.04
N GLY A 133 -23.40 -14.45 -0.65
CA GLY A 133 -23.04 -13.94 -1.97
C GLY A 133 -22.52 -12.51 -1.97
N ASN A 134 -22.18 -11.94 -0.81
CA ASN A 134 -21.57 -10.63 -0.73
C ASN A 134 -20.07 -10.72 -0.96
N ALA A 135 -19.51 -9.77 -1.69
CA ALA A 135 -18.08 -9.68 -1.89
C ALA A 135 -17.34 -9.47 -0.56
N ARG A 136 -16.24 -10.20 -0.36
CA ARG A 136 -15.52 -10.26 0.90
C ARG A 136 -14.01 -10.34 0.69
N ILE A 137 -13.27 -9.56 1.48
CA ILE A 137 -11.82 -9.69 1.60
C ILE A 137 -11.51 -10.87 2.51
N TYR A 138 -10.86 -11.89 1.95
CA TYR A 138 -10.27 -12.99 2.71
C TYR A 138 -8.80 -12.69 3.00
N VAL A 139 -8.28 -13.18 4.12
CA VAL A 139 -6.93 -12.86 4.60
C VAL A 139 -6.13 -14.13 4.93
N PRO A 140 -4.80 -14.10 4.78
CA PRO A 140 -3.97 -12.95 4.40
C PRO A 140 -4.21 -12.51 2.95
N LEU A 141 -4.19 -11.20 2.71
CA LEU A 141 -4.20 -10.63 1.37
C LEU A 141 -3.08 -9.58 1.29
N VAL A 142 -2.09 -9.84 0.45
CA VAL A 142 -1.06 -8.86 0.12
C VAL A 142 -1.35 -8.26 -1.25
N ILE A 143 -1.21 -6.94 -1.37
CA ILE A 143 -1.50 -6.18 -2.59
C ILE A 143 -0.30 -5.31 -2.91
N TYR A 144 0.13 -5.34 -4.17
CA TYR A 144 1.21 -4.54 -4.74
C TYR A 144 0.60 -3.47 -5.64
N VAL A 145 0.91 -2.21 -5.35
CA VAL A 145 0.29 -1.04 -6.01
C VAL A 145 1.37 -0.17 -6.64
N ILE A 146 1.14 0.29 -7.87
CA ILE A 146 1.96 1.28 -8.55
C ILE A 146 1.05 2.40 -9.07
N LYS A 147 1.19 3.60 -8.53
CA LYS A 147 0.40 4.79 -8.91
C LYS A 147 -1.11 4.54 -8.86
N GLY A 148 -1.58 3.80 -7.85
CA GLY A 148 -2.98 3.45 -7.65
C GLY A 148 -3.48 2.24 -8.46
N GLU A 149 -2.65 1.63 -9.29
CA GLU A 149 -2.98 0.39 -10.01
C GLU A 149 -2.48 -0.82 -9.24
N ILE A 150 -3.31 -1.84 -9.05
CA ILE A 150 -2.91 -3.13 -8.48
C ILE A 150 -2.16 -3.93 -9.53
N VAL A 151 -0.85 -4.05 -9.36
CA VAL A 151 0.05 -4.76 -10.31
C VAL A 151 0.31 -6.20 -9.92
N GLY A 152 -0.19 -6.61 -8.78
CA GLY A 152 -0.12 -7.97 -8.28
C GLY A 152 -0.72 -8.12 -6.90
N TYR A 153 -1.11 -9.34 -6.58
CA TYR A 153 -1.59 -9.71 -5.24
C TYR A 153 -1.33 -11.17 -4.95
N ASP A 154 -1.41 -11.53 -3.67
CA ASP A 154 -1.45 -12.90 -3.21
C ASP A 154 -2.46 -13.09 -2.10
N SER A 155 -3.29 -14.11 -2.26
CA SER A 155 -4.31 -14.53 -1.30
C SER A 155 -4.43 -16.05 -1.21
N GLU A 156 -3.38 -16.80 -1.61
CA GLU A 156 -3.42 -18.25 -1.81
C GLU A 156 -3.93 -19.01 -0.58
N THR A 157 -3.54 -18.59 0.64
CA THR A 157 -3.97 -19.27 1.87
C THR A 157 -5.20 -18.66 2.51
N SER A 158 -5.75 -17.60 1.95
CA SER A 158 -6.80 -16.79 2.58
C SER A 158 -8.14 -17.49 2.77
N GLN A 159 -8.40 -18.54 1.98
CA GLN A 159 -9.63 -19.33 2.02
C GLN A 159 -9.42 -20.75 2.52
N LEU A 160 -8.21 -21.09 2.98
CA LEU A 160 -7.93 -22.39 3.56
C LEU A 160 -8.49 -22.49 4.99
N SER A 161 -9.06 -23.65 5.32
CA SER A 161 -9.47 -23.98 6.67
C SER A 161 -8.40 -24.78 7.40
N THR A 162 -8.12 -24.42 8.64
CA THR A 162 -7.25 -25.22 9.52
C THR A 162 -7.88 -26.55 9.94
N ASP A 163 -9.18 -26.74 9.69
CA ASP A 163 -9.85 -28.03 9.88
C ASP A 163 -9.53 -29.03 8.75
N ASP A 164 -9.18 -28.51 7.56
CA ASP A 164 -8.86 -29.34 6.39
C ASP A 164 -7.37 -29.66 6.29
N ILE A 165 -6.50 -28.70 6.64
CA ILE A 165 -5.04 -28.85 6.62
C ILE A 165 -4.41 -27.96 7.68
N SER A 166 -3.44 -28.49 8.43
CA SER A 166 -2.71 -27.66 9.37
C SER A 166 -1.81 -26.65 8.64
N VAL A 167 -1.52 -25.53 9.30
CA VAL A 167 -0.62 -24.49 8.75
C VAL A 167 0.78 -25.07 8.48
N GLU A 168 1.27 -25.93 9.39
CA GLU A 168 2.57 -26.58 9.27
C GLU A 168 2.64 -27.55 8.10
N ASP A 169 1.57 -28.35 7.89
CA ASP A 169 1.51 -29.32 6.78
C ASP A 169 1.36 -28.63 5.42
N TYR A 170 0.74 -27.47 5.39
CA TYR A 170 0.59 -26.70 4.16
C TYR A 170 1.91 -26.09 3.68
N TRP A 171 2.67 -25.44 4.58
CA TRP A 171 3.89 -24.73 4.24
C TRP A 171 5.10 -25.64 4.08
N THR A 172 5.08 -26.50 3.05
CA THR A 172 6.26 -27.27 2.62
C THR A 172 7.35 -26.35 2.04
N GLU A 173 8.59 -26.85 1.97
CA GLU A 173 9.72 -26.10 1.40
C GLU A 173 9.41 -25.59 -0.02
N ASP A 174 8.80 -26.46 -0.86
CA ASP A 174 8.44 -26.10 -2.25
C ASP A 174 7.40 -24.97 -2.29
N LYS A 175 6.39 -25.00 -1.43
CA LYS A 175 5.37 -23.94 -1.33
C LYS A 175 5.92 -22.64 -0.81
N VAL A 176 6.78 -22.69 0.20
CA VAL A 176 7.48 -21.52 0.72
C VAL A 176 8.34 -20.88 -0.38
N GLN A 177 9.08 -21.70 -1.13
CA GLN A 177 9.90 -21.17 -2.24
C GLN A 177 9.04 -20.55 -3.35
N ALA A 178 7.96 -21.23 -3.75
CA ALA A 178 7.03 -20.71 -4.75
C ALA A 178 6.38 -19.38 -4.30
N LEU A 179 5.99 -19.28 -3.02
CA LEU A 179 5.50 -18.03 -2.45
C LEU A 179 6.58 -16.93 -2.54
N LYS A 180 7.79 -17.19 -2.06
CA LYS A 180 8.89 -16.21 -2.08
C LYS A 180 9.21 -15.74 -3.50
N ASP A 181 9.22 -16.62 -4.47
CA ASP A 181 9.44 -16.28 -5.88
C ASP A 181 8.34 -15.34 -6.41
N LYS A 182 7.08 -15.64 -6.09
CA LYS A 182 5.93 -14.80 -6.46
C LYS A 182 6.00 -13.41 -5.81
N LEU A 183 6.24 -13.35 -4.49
CA LEU A 183 6.39 -12.10 -3.75
C LEU A 183 7.56 -11.27 -4.28
N SER A 184 8.70 -11.91 -4.59
CA SER A 184 9.88 -11.26 -5.16
C SER A 184 9.58 -10.59 -6.49
N ALA A 185 8.88 -11.30 -7.39
CA ALA A 185 8.53 -10.76 -8.71
C ALA A 185 7.64 -9.49 -8.63
N TYR A 186 6.76 -9.39 -7.65
CA TYR A 186 5.95 -8.18 -7.42
C TYR A 186 6.73 -7.10 -6.68
N SER A 187 7.56 -7.47 -5.69
CA SER A 187 8.40 -6.54 -4.94
C SER A 187 9.37 -5.80 -5.85
N GLU A 188 10.00 -6.51 -6.81
CA GLU A 188 10.89 -5.92 -7.80
C GLU A 188 10.19 -4.82 -8.64
N LYS A 189 8.95 -5.07 -9.08
CA LYS A 189 8.17 -4.08 -9.84
C LYS A 189 7.90 -2.82 -9.03
N VAL A 190 7.47 -2.99 -7.77
CA VAL A 190 7.18 -1.84 -6.89
C VAL A 190 8.46 -1.07 -6.57
N LYS A 191 9.55 -1.76 -6.25
CA LYS A 191 10.84 -1.12 -5.98
C LYS A 191 11.35 -0.33 -7.18
N THR A 192 11.31 -0.90 -8.37
CA THR A 192 11.67 -0.22 -9.62
C THR A 192 10.87 1.07 -9.80
N ALA A 193 9.55 1.00 -9.62
CA ALA A 193 8.69 2.18 -9.75
C ALA A 193 8.95 3.26 -8.69
N GLN A 194 9.32 2.87 -7.46
CA GLN A 194 9.73 3.81 -6.42
C GLN A 194 11.06 4.50 -6.76
N ASP A 195 12.04 3.75 -7.25
CA ASP A 195 13.35 4.28 -7.62
C ASP A 195 13.28 5.23 -8.82
N GLU A 196 12.44 4.92 -9.81
CA GLU A 196 12.16 5.83 -10.94
C GLU A 196 11.53 7.15 -10.49
N ASN A 197 10.57 7.12 -9.56
CA ASN A 197 9.96 8.33 -9.01
C ASN A 197 10.97 9.18 -8.23
N ASN A 198 11.85 8.55 -7.44
CA ASN A 198 12.90 9.24 -6.68
C ASN A 198 13.94 9.88 -7.60
N SER A 199 14.33 9.22 -8.70
CA SER A 199 15.30 9.77 -9.67
C SER A 199 14.73 10.97 -10.45
N GLN A 200 13.45 10.96 -10.80
CA GLN A 200 12.80 12.11 -11.46
C GLN A 200 12.69 13.33 -10.54
N GLY A 201 12.52 13.14 -9.24
CA GLY A 201 12.53 14.21 -8.24
C GLY A 201 13.90 14.89 -8.09
N CYS A 202 15.00 14.16 -8.29
CA CYS A 202 16.36 14.72 -8.21
C CYS A 202 16.75 15.56 -9.43
N ASP A 203 16.29 15.22 -10.63
CA ASP A 203 16.62 15.95 -11.86
C ASP A 203 16.04 17.37 -11.92
N LEU A 204 14.93 17.61 -11.22
CA LEU A 204 14.28 18.94 -11.18
C LEU A 204 14.97 19.90 -10.19
N SER A 205 15.84 19.43 -9.31
CA SER A 205 16.55 20.25 -8.31
C SER A 205 17.98 20.63 -8.70
N CYS A 206 18.53 20.05 -9.76
CA CYS A 206 19.92 20.27 -10.21
C CYS A 206 20.06 21.23 -11.41
N GLY A 207 18.98 21.81 -11.91
CA GLY A 207 18.98 22.78 -13.00
C GLY A 207 19.13 24.22 -12.49
N ASP A 208 20.28 24.83 -12.83
CA ASP A 208 20.58 26.26 -12.82
C ASP A 208 21.13 26.89 -11.54
N LYS A 209 22.44 26.74 -11.41
CA LYS A 209 23.31 27.83 -10.96
C LYS A 209 24.42 28.03 -11.98
N ASN A 210 24.18 28.90 -12.94
CA ASN A 210 25.22 29.66 -13.66
C ASN A 210 24.77 31.11 -13.79
#